data_6a52901242c0eb63c70e3a09c97ced3a
#
_entry.id   6a52901242c0eb63c70e3a09c97ced3a
#
_cell.length_a   1.000
_cell.length_b   1.000
_cell.length_c   1.000
_cell.angle_alpha   90.00
_cell.angle_beta   90.00
_cell.angle_gamma   90.00
#
_symmetry.space_group_name_H-M   'P 1'
#
loop_
_entity.id
_entity.type
_entity.pdbx_description
1 polymer ?
#
loop_
_entity_poly.entity_id
_entity_poly.type
_entity_poly.pdbx_seq_one_letter_code
_entity_poly.pdbx_strand_id
1 'polypeptide(L)'
;ISYNKIQFLYLACMKIILEHAKKTYKADLSKPLDISIPMFASEKSVRAWYVDPLVINPVQMGDWIASVNRGASVNFNNIFFNPHGHGTHTECYGHISKEKLSINKALKQFAFTAKVITVVPDILENGDGVIQLNQLIESLGNEVPKAVIIRTSPNDVEKLIKNYSNTNPTYLDVKAAIWLREQGVEQLLIDTPSVDREEDGGALLAHKAFWNYPQNPRTNACITELIYVPNSIIDGLYLLHLSFASFENDAAPSKPILYSLSLAE
;
A
#
# COMPACT_ATOMS: atom_id res chain seq x y z
N ILE A 1 -34.86 -35.98 -31.15
CA ILE A 1 -35.05 -34.53 -30.92
C ILE A 1 -33.86 -34.07 -30.04
N SER A 2 -32.88 -33.46 -30.72
CA SER A 2 -31.67 -32.92 -30.07
C SER A 2 -32.02 -31.58 -29.41
N TYR A 3 -31.95 -31.51 -28.09
CA TYR A 3 -32.02 -30.25 -27.36
C TYR A 3 -30.66 -29.57 -27.41
N ASN A 4 -30.51 -28.57 -28.28
CA ASN A 4 -29.39 -27.61 -28.21
C ASN A 4 -29.49 -26.84 -26.89
N LYS A 5 -28.64 -27.16 -25.92
CA LYS A 5 -28.38 -26.30 -24.75
C LYS A 5 -27.67 -25.06 -25.26
N ILE A 6 -28.41 -23.98 -25.45
CA ILE A 6 -27.80 -22.64 -25.56
C ILE A 6 -27.26 -22.28 -24.16
N GLN A 7 -25.96 -22.42 -24.01
CA GLN A 7 -25.26 -22.01 -22.81
C GLN A 7 -25.05 -20.48 -22.92
N PHE A 8 -25.98 -19.72 -22.31
CA PHE A 8 -25.76 -18.31 -22.13
C PHE A 8 -24.57 -18.11 -21.19
N LEU A 9 -23.39 -17.77 -21.72
CA LEU A 9 -22.30 -17.25 -20.96
C LEU A 9 -22.73 -15.85 -20.46
N TYR A 10 -23.26 -15.78 -19.24
CA TYR A 10 -23.37 -14.51 -18.55
C TYR A 10 -21.95 -14.05 -18.21
N LEU A 11 -21.34 -13.27 -19.08
CA LEU A 11 -20.18 -12.44 -18.72
C LEU A 11 -20.70 -11.43 -17.70
N ALA A 12 -20.53 -11.70 -16.42
CA ALA A 12 -20.81 -10.76 -15.35
C ALA A 12 -19.88 -9.56 -15.54
N CYS A 13 -20.38 -8.52 -16.18
CA CYS A 13 -19.66 -7.27 -16.45
C CYS A 13 -19.81 -6.39 -15.20
N MET A 14 -18.79 -6.34 -14.34
CA MET A 14 -18.75 -5.48 -13.14
C MET A 14 -18.16 -4.11 -13.51
N LYS A 15 -18.91 -3.35 -14.28
CA LYS A 15 -18.50 -1.98 -14.66
C LYS A 15 -19.09 -0.95 -13.71
N ILE A 16 -18.28 0.02 -13.35
CA ILE A 16 -18.71 1.21 -12.62
C ILE A 16 -18.37 2.47 -13.42
N ILE A 17 -19.11 3.52 -13.11
CA ILE A 17 -18.89 4.86 -13.65
C ILE A 17 -18.55 5.77 -12.47
N LEU A 18 -17.56 6.63 -12.63
CA LEU A 18 -17.17 7.62 -11.63
C LEU A 18 -16.79 8.94 -12.29
N GLU A 19 -16.90 10.02 -11.53
CA GLU A 19 -16.51 11.36 -11.97
C GLU A 19 -15.20 11.77 -11.28
N HIS A 20 -14.28 12.34 -12.05
CA HIS A 20 -13.08 12.97 -11.55
C HIS A 20 -12.70 14.15 -12.46
N ALA A 21 -12.34 15.30 -11.84
CA ALA A 21 -11.92 16.52 -12.56
C ALA A 21 -12.87 16.89 -13.72
N LYS A 22 -14.20 16.84 -13.48
CA LYS A 22 -15.28 17.15 -14.46
C LYS A 22 -15.31 16.20 -15.68
N LYS A 23 -14.66 15.06 -15.60
CA LYS A 23 -14.67 13.99 -16.62
C LYS A 23 -15.31 12.75 -16.03
N THR A 24 -16.03 12.03 -16.88
CA THR A 24 -16.65 10.75 -16.53
C THR A 24 -15.74 9.60 -16.97
N TYR A 25 -15.49 8.67 -16.07
CA TYR A 25 -14.65 7.51 -16.30
C TYR A 25 -15.44 6.23 -16.04
N LYS A 26 -15.00 5.14 -16.68
CA LYS A 26 -15.48 3.78 -16.44
C LYS A 26 -14.31 2.88 -16.00
N ALA A 27 -14.59 1.97 -15.08
CA ALA A 27 -13.69 0.92 -14.64
C ALA A 27 -14.38 -0.44 -14.71
N ASP A 28 -13.61 -1.49 -15.02
CA ASP A 28 -14.05 -2.88 -15.02
C ASP A 28 -13.48 -3.58 -13.77
N LEU A 29 -14.33 -3.78 -12.76
CA LEU A 29 -13.95 -4.41 -11.49
C LEU A 29 -13.66 -5.92 -11.61
N SER A 30 -13.90 -6.53 -12.77
CA SER A 30 -13.47 -7.90 -13.03
C SER A 30 -11.98 -8.02 -13.41
N LYS A 31 -11.27 -6.88 -13.54
CA LYS A 31 -9.87 -6.81 -13.94
C LYS A 31 -9.00 -6.12 -12.87
N PRO A 32 -8.86 -6.74 -11.68
CA PRO A 32 -8.06 -6.18 -10.60
C PRO A 32 -6.56 -6.23 -10.94
N LEU A 33 -5.85 -5.18 -10.55
CA LEU A 33 -4.40 -5.07 -10.60
C LEU A 33 -3.89 -4.98 -9.15
N ASP A 34 -3.44 -6.09 -8.61
CA ASP A 34 -2.94 -6.19 -7.23
C ASP A 34 -1.54 -5.57 -7.15
N ILE A 35 -1.37 -4.61 -6.26
CA ILE A 35 -0.09 -3.95 -5.98
C ILE A 35 0.39 -4.21 -4.55
N SER A 36 -0.15 -5.22 -3.87
CA SER A 36 0.32 -5.66 -2.56
C SER A 36 1.44 -6.68 -2.67
N ILE A 37 2.34 -6.70 -1.68
CA ILE A 37 3.38 -7.73 -1.54
C ILE A 37 2.81 -8.89 -0.70
N PRO A 38 2.87 -10.15 -1.18
CA PRO A 38 2.42 -11.31 -0.41
C PRO A 38 3.24 -11.52 0.86
N MET A 39 2.57 -11.84 1.96
CA MET A 39 3.19 -12.21 3.23
C MET A 39 3.27 -13.73 3.35
N PHE A 40 4.45 -14.29 3.58
CA PHE A 40 4.67 -15.73 3.74
C PHE A 40 5.81 -16.03 4.71
N ALA A 41 5.74 -17.18 5.38
CA ALA A 41 6.72 -17.61 6.36
C ALA A 41 8.00 -18.11 5.66
N SER A 42 8.97 -17.23 5.46
CA SER A 42 10.28 -17.55 4.86
C SER A 42 11.28 -16.44 5.13
N GLU A 43 12.56 -16.80 5.17
CA GLU A 43 13.68 -15.84 5.16
C GLU A 43 13.67 -14.93 3.90
N LYS A 44 13.03 -15.37 2.82
CA LYS A 44 12.86 -14.63 1.56
C LYS A 44 11.59 -13.78 1.53
N SER A 45 10.83 -13.67 2.63
CA SER A 45 9.72 -12.73 2.72
C SER A 45 10.24 -11.30 2.84
N VAL A 46 9.55 -10.34 2.22
CA VAL A 46 9.87 -8.93 2.41
C VAL A 46 9.81 -8.58 3.90
N ARG A 47 10.79 -7.81 4.36
CA ARG A 47 10.81 -7.32 5.74
C ARG A 47 11.62 -6.03 5.89
N ALA A 48 11.34 -5.31 6.96
CA ALA A 48 12.04 -4.09 7.36
C ALA A 48 12.13 -4.01 8.89
N TRP A 49 12.82 -2.99 9.41
CA TRP A 49 12.82 -2.62 10.84
C TRP A 49 13.37 -3.72 11.76
N TYR A 50 14.35 -4.49 11.27
CA TYR A 50 15.08 -5.50 12.06
C TYR A 50 14.20 -6.61 12.66
N VAL A 51 12.95 -6.75 12.17
CA VAL A 51 12.07 -7.82 12.67
C VAL A 51 12.49 -9.19 12.15
N ASP A 52 12.25 -10.22 12.95
CA ASP A 52 12.41 -11.62 12.55
C ASP A 52 11.42 -11.97 11.42
N PRO A 53 11.68 -13.03 10.64
CA PRO A 53 10.72 -13.48 9.62
C PRO A 53 9.34 -13.75 10.20
N LEU A 54 8.29 -13.46 9.40
CA LEU A 54 6.93 -13.84 9.71
C LEU A 54 6.82 -15.35 9.97
N VAL A 55 6.04 -15.73 10.97
CA VAL A 55 5.86 -17.12 11.38
C VAL A 55 4.42 -17.57 11.16
N ILE A 56 4.25 -18.72 10.50
CA ILE A 56 2.97 -19.43 10.35
C ILE A 56 3.14 -20.84 10.86
N ASN A 57 2.55 -21.16 12.00
CA ASN A 57 2.66 -22.47 12.62
C ASN A 57 1.28 -23.07 12.90
N PRO A 58 1.08 -24.40 12.69
CA PRO A 58 -0.13 -25.07 13.12
C PRO A 58 -0.37 -24.89 14.62
N VAL A 59 -1.62 -24.67 14.99
CA VAL A 59 -2.01 -24.69 16.41
C VAL A 59 -1.73 -26.10 16.97
N GLN A 60 -1.16 -26.17 18.17
CA GLN A 60 -0.90 -27.40 18.89
C GLN A 60 -1.64 -27.38 20.24
N MET A 61 -2.35 -28.46 20.54
CA MET A 61 -3.06 -28.68 21.80
C MET A 61 -2.75 -30.09 22.30
N GLY A 62 -1.82 -30.21 23.24
CA GLY A 62 -1.26 -31.49 23.65
C GLY A 62 -0.60 -32.19 22.46
N ASP A 63 -1.01 -33.42 22.18
CA ASP A 63 -0.49 -34.22 21.05
C ASP A 63 -1.19 -33.91 19.72
N TRP A 64 -2.29 -33.16 19.76
CA TRP A 64 -3.00 -32.78 18.52
C TRP A 64 -2.34 -31.59 17.85
N ILE A 65 -2.06 -31.73 16.55
CA ILE A 65 -1.48 -30.69 15.70
C ILE A 65 -2.47 -30.41 14.54
N ALA A 66 -2.87 -29.15 14.43
CA ALA A 66 -3.86 -28.69 13.46
C ALA A 66 -3.32 -28.65 12.01
N SER A 67 -2.96 -29.81 11.48
CA SER A 67 -2.43 -29.96 10.13
C SER A 67 -3.01 -31.20 9.47
N VAL A 68 -3.63 -31.04 8.31
CA VAL A 68 -4.20 -32.14 7.52
C VAL A 68 -3.10 -33.14 7.16
N ASN A 69 -1.89 -32.69 6.85
CA ASN A 69 -0.74 -33.56 6.59
C ASN A 69 -0.29 -34.37 7.80
N ARG A 70 -0.74 -34.03 9.00
CA ARG A 70 -0.47 -34.77 10.26
C ARG A 70 -1.71 -35.48 10.80
N GLY A 71 -2.74 -35.69 9.95
CA GLY A 71 -3.94 -36.45 10.30
C GLY A 71 -5.07 -35.64 10.95
N ALA A 72 -4.95 -34.34 11.09
CA ALA A 72 -6.07 -33.49 11.52
C ALA A 72 -7.10 -33.31 10.38
N SER A 73 -8.34 -32.98 10.75
CA SER A 73 -9.40 -32.69 9.77
C SER A 73 -9.29 -31.31 9.10
N VAL A 74 -8.50 -30.40 9.67
CA VAL A 74 -8.33 -29.00 9.21
C VAL A 74 -6.89 -28.55 9.36
N ASN A 75 -6.52 -27.55 8.55
CA ASN A 75 -5.35 -26.72 8.78
C ASN A 75 -5.79 -25.50 9.60
N PHE A 76 -5.22 -25.30 10.77
CA PHE A 76 -5.53 -24.18 11.67
C PHE A 76 -4.23 -23.62 12.23
N ASN A 77 -3.85 -22.39 11.79
CA ASN A 77 -2.54 -21.82 12.05
C ASN A 77 -2.63 -20.60 12.96
N ASN A 78 -1.63 -20.44 13.82
CA ASN A 78 -1.25 -19.15 14.39
C ASN A 78 -0.35 -18.42 13.41
N ILE A 79 -0.53 -17.08 13.30
CA ILE A 79 0.30 -16.20 12.48
C ILE A 79 0.87 -15.11 13.39
N PHE A 80 2.20 -14.98 13.38
CA PHE A 80 2.92 -13.96 14.12
C PHE A 80 3.59 -13.03 13.10
N PHE A 81 3.22 -11.78 13.10
CA PHE A 81 3.76 -10.77 12.20
C PHE A 81 3.77 -9.39 12.85
N ASN A 82 4.60 -8.50 12.30
CA ASN A 82 4.56 -7.07 12.58
C ASN A 82 3.93 -6.37 11.37
N PRO A 83 2.86 -5.56 11.51
CA PRO A 83 2.21 -4.91 10.38
C PRO A 83 3.13 -3.98 9.60
N HIS A 84 4.02 -3.23 10.28
CA HIS A 84 4.95 -2.30 9.64
C HIS A 84 6.15 -2.99 8.96
N GLY A 85 6.51 -4.19 9.40
CA GLY A 85 7.75 -4.85 8.98
C GLY A 85 7.61 -5.99 7.97
N HIS A 86 6.41 -6.53 7.72
CA HIS A 86 6.26 -7.79 6.98
C HIS A 86 5.50 -7.70 5.66
N GLY A 87 5.38 -6.54 5.06
CA GLY A 87 4.75 -6.38 3.75
C GLY A 87 3.84 -5.18 3.66
N THR A 88 3.03 -5.16 2.61
CA THR A 88 2.14 -4.03 2.36
C THR A 88 1.19 -3.81 3.51
N HIS A 89 1.25 -2.62 4.07
CA HIS A 89 0.42 -2.20 5.21
C HIS A 89 -0.04 -0.77 5.01
N THR A 90 -1.16 -0.45 5.66
CA THR A 90 -1.69 0.91 5.73
C THR A 90 -1.74 1.35 7.17
N GLU A 91 -1.31 2.57 7.43
CA GLU A 91 -1.18 3.15 8.74
C GLU A 91 -1.81 4.55 8.83
N CYS A 92 -2.11 4.98 10.05
CA CYS A 92 -2.61 6.31 10.37
C CYS A 92 -1.68 7.02 11.34
N TYR A 93 -1.95 8.31 11.64
CA TYR A 93 -1.07 9.07 12.54
C TYR A 93 -1.01 8.50 13.97
N GLY A 94 -1.85 7.52 14.31
CA GLY A 94 -1.71 6.74 15.54
C GLY A 94 -0.35 6.08 15.70
N HIS A 95 0.34 5.80 14.57
CA HIS A 95 1.71 5.30 14.54
C HIS A 95 2.73 6.19 15.24
N ILE A 96 2.57 7.50 15.17
CA ILE A 96 3.51 8.48 15.73
C ILE A 96 2.93 9.31 16.90
N SER A 97 1.66 9.06 17.27
CA SER A 97 0.98 9.82 18.30
C SER A 97 0.95 9.11 19.65
N LYS A 98 0.81 9.88 20.71
CA LYS A 98 0.56 9.35 22.06
C LYS A 98 -0.87 8.84 22.19
N GLU A 99 -1.80 9.45 21.47
CA GLU A 99 -3.19 9.02 21.38
C GLU A 99 -3.29 7.75 20.54
N LYS A 100 -4.00 6.75 21.07
CA LYS A 100 -4.24 5.50 20.33
C LYS A 100 -5.34 5.72 19.31
N LEU A 101 -4.95 6.06 18.08
CA LEU A 101 -5.87 6.00 16.94
C LEU A 101 -5.64 4.70 16.18
N SER A 102 -6.71 3.97 15.92
CA SER A 102 -6.61 2.77 15.09
C SER A 102 -6.88 3.09 13.63
N ILE A 103 -6.20 2.37 12.72
CA ILE A 103 -6.45 2.44 11.29
C ILE A 103 -7.90 2.09 10.94
N ASN A 104 -8.51 1.18 11.70
CA ASN A 104 -9.91 0.80 11.57
C ASN A 104 -10.90 1.96 11.86
N LYS A 105 -10.45 2.95 12.63
CA LYS A 105 -11.21 4.18 12.89
C LYS A 105 -10.84 5.33 11.95
N ALA A 106 -9.61 5.36 11.47
CA ALA A 106 -9.10 6.41 10.60
C ALA A 106 -9.61 6.26 9.16
N LEU A 107 -9.43 5.10 8.53
CA LEU A 107 -9.85 4.86 7.15
C LEU A 107 -11.32 4.43 7.08
N LYS A 108 -12.18 5.30 6.55
CA LYS A 108 -13.63 5.06 6.40
C LYS A 108 -14.10 5.01 4.95
N GLN A 109 -13.28 5.48 4.03
CA GLN A 109 -13.50 5.38 2.59
C GLN A 109 -12.48 4.42 2.01
N PHE A 110 -12.91 3.48 1.16
CA PHE A 110 -12.09 2.39 0.63
C PHE A 110 -11.87 2.49 -0.88
N ALA A 111 -12.52 3.43 -1.56
CA ALA A 111 -12.39 3.65 -2.99
C ALA A 111 -11.98 5.10 -3.29
N PHE A 112 -10.93 5.28 -4.08
CA PHE A 112 -10.35 6.58 -4.39
C PHE A 112 -9.97 6.67 -5.86
N THR A 113 -10.08 7.85 -6.46
CA THR A 113 -9.31 8.15 -7.66
C THR A 113 -7.86 8.30 -7.26
N ALA A 114 -6.96 7.56 -7.91
CA ALA A 114 -5.54 7.53 -7.59
C ALA A 114 -4.69 7.78 -8.83
N LYS A 115 -3.53 8.42 -8.67
CA LYS A 115 -2.55 8.57 -9.75
C LYS A 115 -1.29 7.80 -9.41
N VAL A 116 -0.91 6.87 -10.32
CA VAL A 116 0.38 6.19 -10.28
C VAL A 116 1.40 7.08 -10.96
N ILE A 117 2.52 7.29 -10.30
CA ILE A 117 3.70 7.98 -10.84
C ILE A 117 4.95 7.15 -10.59
N THR A 118 5.90 7.24 -11.53
CA THR A 118 7.24 6.65 -11.39
C THR A 118 8.25 7.75 -11.17
N VAL A 119 9.05 7.60 -10.11
CA VAL A 119 10.10 8.57 -9.76
C VAL A 119 11.46 7.86 -9.74
N VAL A 120 12.48 8.48 -10.32
CA VAL A 120 13.88 8.09 -10.13
C VAL A 120 14.42 8.94 -8.98
N PRO A 121 14.66 8.37 -7.78
CA PRO A 121 15.13 9.17 -6.64
C PRO A 121 16.44 9.87 -6.92
N ASP A 122 16.60 11.10 -6.47
CA ASP A 122 17.88 11.80 -6.49
C ASP A 122 18.82 11.17 -5.47
N ILE A 123 20.08 10.99 -5.86
CA ILE A 123 21.12 10.51 -4.95
C ILE A 123 21.86 11.73 -4.40
N LEU A 124 21.77 11.91 -3.09
CA LEU A 124 22.45 13.00 -2.38
C LEU A 124 23.94 12.70 -2.19
N GLU A 125 24.73 13.72 -1.82
CA GLU A 125 26.17 13.59 -1.55
C GLU A 125 26.50 12.56 -0.45
N ASN A 126 25.61 12.36 0.51
CA ASN A 126 25.74 11.37 1.57
C ASN A 126 25.32 9.94 1.15
N GLY A 127 24.90 9.75 -0.10
CA GLY A 127 24.45 8.47 -0.66
C GLY A 127 22.98 8.17 -0.46
N ASP A 128 22.20 9.05 0.17
CA ASP A 128 20.76 8.85 0.36
C ASP A 128 20.00 8.99 -0.96
N GLY A 129 19.09 8.06 -1.24
CA GLY A 129 18.11 8.18 -2.31
C GLY A 129 16.88 8.95 -1.82
N VAL A 130 16.53 10.07 -2.45
CA VAL A 130 15.45 10.94 -1.98
C VAL A 130 14.47 11.27 -3.10
N ILE A 131 13.18 11.13 -2.82
CA ILE A 131 12.10 11.58 -3.69
C ILE A 131 11.86 13.05 -3.42
N GLN A 132 12.22 13.91 -4.37
CA GLN A 132 12.21 15.35 -4.23
C GLN A 132 10.86 15.97 -4.59
N LEU A 133 10.57 17.15 -4.04
CA LEU A 133 9.36 17.93 -4.33
C LEU A 133 9.16 18.22 -5.82
N ASN A 134 10.20 18.65 -6.52
CA ASN A 134 10.13 18.99 -7.96
C ASN A 134 9.71 17.79 -8.80
N GLN A 135 10.16 16.59 -8.46
CA GLN A 135 9.79 15.35 -9.16
C GLN A 135 8.28 15.05 -9.00
N LEU A 136 7.72 15.31 -7.83
CA LEU A 136 6.28 15.13 -7.61
C LEU A 136 5.46 16.19 -8.35
N ILE A 137 5.86 17.45 -8.34
CA ILE A 137 5.18 18.53 -9.08
C ILE A 137 5.16 18.22 -10.57
N GLU A 138 6.29 17.80 -11.13
CA GLU A 138 6.40 17.45 -12.54
C GLU A 138 5.50 16.26 -12.91
N SER A 139 5.55 15.19 -12.11
CA SER A 139 4.82 13.94 -12.39
C SER A 139 3.32 14.08 -12.17
N LEU A 140 2.89 14.82 -11.15
CA LEU A 140 1.48 14.98 -10.79
C LEU A 140 0.78 16.07 -11.57
N GLY A 141 1.49 17.16 -11.93
CA GLY A 141 0.91 18.32 -12.63
C GLY A 141 -0.11 19.07 -11.76
N ASN A 142 -1.09 19.70 -12.41
CA ASN A 142 -2.06 20.59 -11.76
C ASN A 142 -3.26 19.88 -11.13
N GLU A 143 -3.51 18.62 -11.48
CA GLU A 143 -4.67 17.86 -11.00
C GLU A 143 -4.18 16.69 -10.12
N VAL A 144 -4.02 16.95 -8.83
CA VAL A 144 -3.58 15.96 -7.87
C VAL A 144 -4.81 15.29 -7.25
N PRO A 145 -4.99 13.96 -7.43
CA PRO A 145 -6.12 13.25 -6.84
C PRO A 145 -5.91 13.01 -5.33
N LYS A 146 -6.96 12.58 -4.64
CA LYS A 146 -6.90 12.27 -3.21
C LYS A 146 -5.97 11.10 -2.86
N ALA A 147 -5.65 10.24 -3.80
CA ALA A 147 -4.69 9.15 -3.62
C ALA A 147 -3.52 9.29 -4.61
N VAL A 148 -2.30 9.20 -4.10
CA VAL A 148 -1.06 9.22 -4.89
C VAL A 148 -0.29 7.94 -4.62
N ILE A 149 0.18 7.30 -5.70
CA ILE A 149 0.91 6.04 -5.66
C ILE A 149 2.27 6.28 -6.28
N ILE A 150 3.31 6.18 -5.48
CA ILE A 150 4.69 6.43 -5.89
C ILE A 150 5.40 5.10 -6.08
N ARG A 151 5.86 4.86 -7.31
CA ARG A 151 6.77 3.79 -7.66
C ARG A 151 8.16 4.35 -7.85
N THR A 152 9.16 3.84 -7.13
CA THR A 152 10.55 4.23 -7.31
C THR A 152 11.22 3.38 -8.41
N SER A 153 12.08 4.01 -9.19
CA SER A 153 12.90 3.35 -10.21
C SER A 153 14.39 3.34 -9.76
N PRO A 154 15.14 2.21 -9.96
CA PRO A 154 14.72 0.98 -10.63
C PRO A 154 13.66 0.21 -9.84
N ASN A 155 12.75 -0.44 -10.58
CA ASN A 155 11.65 -1.20 -10.00
C ASN A 155 11.82 -2.70 -10.25
N ASP A 156 12.79 -3.27 -9.57
CA ASP A 156 13.15 -4.67 -9.68
C ASP A 156 12.19 -5.58 -8.88
N VAL A 157 12.03 -6.81 -9.34
CA VAL A 157 11.18 -7.82 -8.68
C VAL A 157 11.73 -8.23 -7.31
N GLU A 158 13.00 -7.98 -7.04
CA GLU A 158 13.64 -8.19 -5.74
C GLU A 158 12.96 -7.42 -4.62
N LYS A 159 12.26 -6.30 -4.92
CA LYS A 159 11.43 -5.58 -3.94
C LYS A 159 10.40 -6.47 -3.26
N LEU A 160 9.92 -7.52 -3.94
CA LEU A 160 8.94 -8.47 -3.39
C LEU A 160 9.48 -9.35 -2.27
N ILE A 161 10.81 -9.49 -2.16
CA ILE A 161 11.49 -10.40 -1.23
C ILE A 161 12.63 -9.74 -0.46
N LYS A 162 12.79 -8.43 -0.57
CA LYS A 162 13.92 -7.70 0.00
C LYS A 162 13.81 -7.59 1.52
N ASN A 163 14.92 -7.84 2.22
CA ASN A 163 15.10 -7.36 3.58
C ASN A 163 15.68 -5.94 3.49
N TYR A 164 14.89 -4.96 3.91
CA TYR A 164 15.27 -3.55 3.84
C TYR A 164 16.13 -3.07 5.00
N SER A 165 16.23 -3.84 6.10
CA SER A 165 17.02 -3.45 7.28
C SER A 165 18.50 -3.27 6.95
N ASN A 166 19.09 -2.16 7.37
CA ASN A 166 20.48 -1.75 7.08
C ASN A 166 20.76 -1.50 5.58
N THR A 167 19.76 -1.14 4.78
CA THR A 167 19.97 -0.89 3.34
C THR A 167 19.83 0.57 2.94
N ASN A 168 19.54 1.45 3.91
CA ASN A 168 19.28 2.87 3.68
C ASN A 168 18.31 3.09 2.50
N PRO A 169 17.05 2.61 2.60
CA PRO A 169 16.09 2.70 1.52
C PRO A 169 15.79 4.15 1.14
N THR A 170 15.37 4.36 -0.09
CA THR A 170 14.84 5.65 -0.56
C THR A 170 13.71 6.12 0.35
N TYR A 171 13.63 7.44 0.56
CA TYR A 171 12.60 8.09 1.36
C TYR A 171 12.09 9.38 0.70
N LEU A 172 11.05 9.99 1.28
CA LEU A 172 10.38 11.19 0.77
C LEU A 172 10.96 12.45 1.42
N ASP A 173 11.30 13.46 0.63
CA ASP A 173 11.64 14.78 1.15
C ASP A 173 10.46 15.37 1.96
N VAL A 174 10.76 15.96 3.09
CA VAL A 174 9.76 16.61 3.96
C VAL A 174 8.95 17.68 3.23
N LYS A 175 9.55 18.44 2.30
CA LYS A 175 8.84 19.44 1.49
C LYS A 175 7.86 18.77 0.53
N ALA A 176 8.19 17.60 0.00
CA ALA A 176 7.32 16.79 -0.82
C ALA A 176 6.10 16.29 -0.01
N ALA A 177 6.32 15.84 1.23
CA ALA A 177 5.23 15.43 2.13
C ALA A 177 4.31 16.62 2.50
N ILE A 178 4.87 17.79 2.78
CA ILE A 178 4.11 19.04 3.02
C ILE A 178 3.25 19.36 1.80
N TRP A 179 3.83 19.36 0.63
CA TRP A 179 3.13 19.70 -0.60
C TRP A 179 1.99 18.73 -0.92
N LEU A 180 2.21 17.41 -0.78
CA LEU A 180 1.15 16.41 -0.94
C LEU A 180 -0.03 16.69 0.00
N ARG A 181 0.26 17.02 1.26
CA ARG A 181 -0.77 17.44 2.23
C ARG A 181 -1.53 18.67 1.75
N GLU A 182 -0.84 19.70 1.26
CA GLU A 182 -1.41 20.95 0.79
C GLU A 182 -2.23 20.78 -0.48
N GLN A 183 -1.87 19.80 -1.34
CA GLN A 183 -2.69 19.38 -2.48
C GLN A 183 -3.94 18.57 -2.06
N GLY A 184 -4.12 18.27 -0.78
CA GLY A 184 -5.28 17.52 -0.28
C GLY A 184 -5.19 16.01 -0.47
N VAL A 185 -3.99 15.46 -0.69
CA VAL A 185 -3.77 14.00 -0.75
C VAL A 185 -4.13 13.38 0.59
N GLU A 186 -5.07 12.44 0.58
CA GLU A 186 -5.52 11.70 1.76
C GLU A 186 -4.86 10.33 1.86
N GLN A 187 -4.54 9.70 0.73
CA GLN A 187 -3.92 8.38 0.67
C GLN A 187 -2.59 8.48 -0.08
N LEU A 188 -1.50 8.28 0.64
CA LEU A 188 -0.16 8.19 0.07
C LEU A 188 0.27 6.74 0.07
N LEU A 189 0.56 6.18 -1.11
CA LEU A 189 1.07 4.82 -1.25
C LEU A 189 2.48 4.87 -1.82
N ILE A 190 3.43 4.12 -1.23
CA ILE A 190 4.84 4.13 -1.63
C ILE A 190 5.43 2.72 -1.58
N ASP A 191 6.37 2.43 -2.47
CA ASP A 191 7.03 1.12 -2.58
C ASP A 191 8.30 0.98 -1.71
N THR A 192 8.53 1.94 -0.83
CA THR A 192 9.59 1.88 0.18
C THR A 192 9.05 1.44 1.54
N PRO A 193 9.91 0.99 2.47
CA PRO A 193 9.47 0.55 3.80
C PRO A 193 9.07 1.70 4.72
N SER A 194 9.39 2.95 4.35
CA SER A 194 8.97 4.15 5.04
C SER A 194 8.97 5.36 4.10
N VAL A 195 8.16 6.37 4.47
CA VAL A 195 8.29 7.72 3.91
C VAL A 195 9.45 8.50 4.52
N ASP A 196 9.99 8.08 5.66
CA ASP A 196 11.17 8.69 6.29
C ASP A 196 12.43 7.83 6.09
N ARG A 197 13.59 8.42 6.38
CA ARG A 197 14.88 7.75 6.36
C ARG A 197 14.95 6.64 7.42
N GLU A 198 15.62 5.52 7.11
CA GLU A 198 15.76 4.38 8.03
C GLU A 198 16.36 4.79 9.38
N GLU A 199 17.41 5.62 9.36
CA GLU A 199 18.06 6.14 10.56
C GLU A 199 17.95 7.66 10.60
N ASP A 200 16.86 8.17 11.17
CA ASP A 200 16.58 9.60 11.32
C ASP A 200 16.61 10.09 12.78
N GLY A 201 17.02 9.23 13.72
CA GLY A 201 17.01 9.52 15.16
C GLY A 201 15.60 9.66 15.74
N GLY A 202 14.57 9.13 15.09
CA GLY A 202 13.17 9.24 15.49
C GLY A 202 12.55 10.60 15.17
N ALA A 203 13.12 11.35 14.23
CA ALA A 203 12.61 12.65 13.82
C ALA A 203 11.28 12.55 13.08
N LEU A 204 11.08 11.51 12.22
CA LEU A 204 9.87 11.19 11.48
C LEU A 204 9.27 12.41 10.76
N LEU A 205 10.12 13.14 10.02
CA LEU A 205 9.77 14.44 9.48
C LEU A 205 8.71 14.36 8.37
N ALA A 206 8.80 13.38 7.47
CA ALA A 206 7.83 13.20 6.39
C ALA A 206 6.48 12.70 6.93
N HIS A 207 6.47 11.76 7.88
CA HIS A 207 5.26 11.33 8.57
C HIS A 207 4.56 12.51 9.25
N LYS A 208 5.30 13.28 10.09
CA LYS A 208 4.77 14.46 10.79
C LYS A 208 4.23 15.49 9.81
N ALA A 209 4.95 15.72 8.71
CA ALA A 209 4.57 16.68 7.68
C ALA A 209 3.29 16.24 6.96
N PHE A 210 3.19 14.99 6.51
CA PHE A 210 2.04 14.48 5.81
C PHE A 210 0.78 14.45 6.70
N TRP A 211 0.90 14.01 7.94
CA TRP A 211 -0.23 13.99 8.89
C TRP A 211 -0.49 15.33 9.59
N ASN A 212 0.36 16.34 9.38
CA ASN A 212 0.30 17.64 10.09
C ASN A 212 0.35 17.48 11.62
N TYR A 213 1.12 16.50 12.08
CA TYR A 213 1.25 16.18 13.51
C TYR A 213 2.40 16.96 14.14
N PRO A 214 2.27 17.47 15.37
CA PRO A 214 1.12 17.37 16.27
C PRO A 214 0.09 18.51 16.16
N GLN A 215 0.27 19.50 15.27
CA GLN A 215 -0.48 20.76 15.29
C GLN A 215 -1.98 20.60 15.05
N ASN A 216 -2.35 19.88 13.97
CA ASN A 216 -3.72 19.58 13.62
C ASN A 216 -3.77 18.25 12.84
N PRO A 217 -3.75 17.11 13.53
CA PRO A 217 -3.61 15.80 12.90
C PRO A 217 -4.75 15.47 11.94
N ARG A 218 -4.39 14.99 10.75
CA ARG A 218 -5.32 14.61 9.70
C ARG A 218 -5.82 13.18 9.93
N THR A 219 -6.99 13.04 10.55
CA THR A 219 -7.56 11.76 10.99
C THR A 219 -7.96 10.81 9.85
N ASN A 220 -8.17 11.35 8.64
CA ASN A 220 -8.58 10.60 7.45
C ASN A 220 -7.43 10.37 6.45
N ALA A 221 -6.22 10.84 6.77
CA ALA A 221 -5.06 10.65 5.93
C ALA A 221 -4.27 9.42 6.37
N CYS A 222 -3.93 8.55 5.41
CA CYS A 222 -3.20 7.32 5.66
C CYS A 222 -1.99 7.22 4.73
N ILE A 223 -0.98 6.49 5.20
CA ILE A 223 0.19 6.09 4.41
C ILE A 223 0.11 4.58 4.21
N THR A 224 0.40 4.12 2.99
CA THR A 224 0.53 2.70 2.67
C THR A 224 1.95 2.47 2.17
N GLU A 225 2.67 1.61 2.83
CA GLU A 225 4.09 1.34 2.57
C GLU A 225 4.28 -0.09 2.07
N LEU A 226 5.47 -0.36 1.49
CA LEU A 226 5.81 -1.67 0.94
C LEU A 226 4.77 -2.16 -0.09
N ILE A 227 4.33 -1.26 -0.98
CA ILE A 227 3.60 -1.70 -2.17
C ILE A 227 4.58 -2.18 -3.25
N TYR A 228 4.09 -2.94 -4.22
CA TYR A 228 4.82 -3.23 -5.45
C TYR A 228 3.93 -2.99 -6.66
N VAL A 229 4.25 -1.95 -7.43
CA VAL A 229 3.53 -1.63 -8.66
C VAL A 229 4.27 -2.26 -9.84
N PRO A 230 3.79 -3.36 -10.44
CA PRO A 230 4.45 -4.01 -11.57
C PRO A 230 4.73 -3.03 -12.72
N ASN A 231 5.84 -3.23 -13.47
CA ASN A 231 6.21 -2.39 -14.60
C ASN A 231 5.18 -2.40 -15.75
N SER A 232 4.30 -3.39 -15.80
CA SER A 232 3.18 -3.45 -16.75
C SER A 232 2.07 -2.45 -16.44
N ILE A 233 2.03 -1.91 -15.22
CA ILE A 233 1.10 -0.82 -14.84
C ILE A 233 1.75 0.49 -15.22
N ILE A 234 1.18 1.17 -16.20
CA ILE A 234 1.68 2.46 -16.69
C ILE A 234 1.31 3.59 -15.72
N ASP A 235 2.10 4.65 -15.71
CA ASP A 235 1.76 5.87 -14.97
C ASP A 235 0.45 6.45 -15.49
N GLY A 236 -0.40 6.92 -14.58
CA GLY A 236 -1.72 7.45 -14.96
C GLY A 236 -2.76 7.34 -13.86
N LEU A 237 -4.00 7.57 -14.26
CA LEU A 237 -5.16 7.61 -13.36
C LEU A 237 -5.81 6.22 -13.26
N TYR A 238 -6.15 5.82 -12.02
CA TYR A 238 -6.77 4.55 -11.67
C TYR A 238 -7.88 4.76 -10.63
N LEU A 239 -8.78 3.79 -10.55
CA LEU A 239 -9.56 3.60 -9.34
C LEU A 239 -8.73 2.73 -8.39
N LEU A 240 -8.44 3.23 -7.21
CA LEU A 240 -7.84 2.47 -6.09
C LEU A 240 -8.96 1.95 -5.20
N HIS A 241 -8.94 0.65 -4.93
CA HIS A 241 -9.63 0.03 -3.80
C HIS A 241 -8.59 -0.35 -2.75
N LEU A 242 -8.66 0.25 -1.57
CA LEU A 242 -7.75 0.02 -0.46
C LEU A 242 -8.51 -0.66 0.68
N SER A 243 -8.21 -1.92 0.95
CA SER A 243 -8.80 -2.70 2.03
C SER A 243 -7.75 -3.28 2.96
N PHE A 244 -8.13 -3.53 4.20
CA PHE A 244 -7.29 -4.12 5.23
C PHE A 244 -8.13 -4.93 6.23
N ALA A 245 -7.47 -5.75 7.05
CA ALA A 245 -8.14 -6.44 8.15
C ALA A 245 -8.49 -5.44 9.28
N SER A 246 -9.66 -5.61 9.90
CA SER A 246 -10.20 -4.68 10.92
C SER A 246 -9.44 -4.78 12.25
N PHE A 247 -8.14 -4.48 12.25
CA PHE A 247 -7.34 -4.41 13.47
C PHE A 247 -7.55 -3.08 14.20
N GLU A 248 -7.76 -3.14 15.51
CA GLU A 248 -7.73 -1.98 16.39
C GLU A 248 -6.27 -1.64 16.76
N ASN A 249 -5.46 -1.38 15.75
CA ASN A 249 -4.06 -0.99 15.81
C ASN A 249 -3.82 0.21 14.89
N ASP A 250 -2.70 0.91 15.04
CA ASP A 250 -2.30 2.05 14.22
C ASP A 250 -2.05 1.70 12.75
N ALA A 251 -1.71 0.44 12.49
CA ALA A 251 -1.51 -0.12 11.16
C ALA A 251 -2.12 -1.51 11.02
N ALA A 252 -2.41 -1.90 9.78
CA ALA A 252 -2.85 -3.25 9.42
C ALA A 252 -2.28 -3.67 8.07
N PRO A 253 -2.01 -4.97 7.85
CA PRO A 253 -1.76 -5.47 6.51
C PRO A 253 -2.89 -5.07 5.58
N SER A 254 -2.56 -4.56 4.41
CA SER A 254 -3.53 -4.02 3.47
C SER A 254 -3.37 -4.62 2.08
N LYS A 255 -4.45 -4.51 1.30
CA LYS A 255 -4.51 -5.03 -0.07
C LYS A 255 -4.99 -3.94 -1.02
N PRO A 256 -4.08 -3.06 -1.48
CA PRO A 256 -4.40 -2.07 -2.49
C PRO A 256 -4.56 -2.74 -3.86
N ILE A 257 -5.71 -2.51 -4.49
CA ILE A 257 -6.08 -3.01 -5.81
C ILE A 257 -6.38 -1.83 -6.72
N LEU A 258 -5.78 -1.83 -7.90
CA LEU A 258 -6.05 -0.83 -8.92
C LEU A 258 -6.99 -1.39 -9.99
N TYR A 259 -7.78 -0.51 -10.58
CA TYR A 259 -8.57 -0.77 -11.78
C TYR A 259 -8.32 0.34 -12.79
N SER A 260 -8.00 -0.05 -14.02
CA SER A 260 -7.76 0.91 -15.09
C SER A 260 -8.99 1.77 -15.37
N LEU A 261 -8.78 3.05 -15.55
CA LEU A 261 -9.81 4.02 -15.94
C LEU A 261 -9.74 4.31 -17.43
N SER A 262 -10.90 4.35 -18.07
CA SER A 262 -11.06 4.86 -19.43
C SER A 262 -12.18 5.91 -19.44
N LEU A 263 -12.08 6.92 -20.29
CA LEU A 263 -13.15 7.91 -20.45
C LEU A 263 -14.47 7.18 -20.83
N ALA A 264 -15.55 7.56 -20.17
CA ALA A 264 -16.88 7.16 -20.62
C ALA A 264 -17.23 8.00 -21.86
N GLU A 265 -17.74 7.33 -22.88
CA GLU A 265 -18.29 7.98 -24.07
C GLU A 265 -19.60 8.67 -23.74
#